data_f03d43e1681583e3b58c97a71247fa27
#
_entry.id   f03d43e1681583e3b58c97a71247fa27
#
_cell.length_a   1.000
_cell.length_b   1.000
_cell.length_c   1.000
_cell.angle_alpha   90.00
_cell.angle_beta   90.00
_cell.angle_gamma   90.00
#
_symmetry.space_group_name_H-M   'P 1'
#
loop_
_entity.id
_entity.type
_entity.pdbx_description
1 polymer ?
#
loop_
_entity_poly.entity_id
_entity_poly.type
_entity_poly.pdbx_seq_one_letter_code
_entity_poly.pdbx_strand_id
1 'polypeptide(L)'
;MAPQEPESQALKVLFLSSDTGGGHRASAESLAAQFELLFPGTTYDLLDVVTKDGLPPYNQLVRSYKHLSAHPQQWNLVFKFSNSRAFEFFFDVSNKLLCEKAMRKSIMEYNPDVVVSVHPMMTNVPISCCEKISQETGRHLPIFTVVTDLASAHCLWFANGVDKLYIASDECRKLAKERGKVPDEKIVQIGLPIRHQFALQADLLGDRMSPEGVAYQEKVRADLGLPVVNKKTILLMGGGEGVGSLAKIVDALYVEFSTQGIDALILVVCGRNDKLMNDLKERDWDTVIAKHHENKYARSSSLSNFSFQSCVSGVGRPSSPTTVGCMEGSVTQQIKRILSSSSLGKISSSNALSDMRGDYDNTKNASDSVVRATSPILPPMVEVDDVDEEDDGKAPSDDGSEPSTNIASLDIPDVHAKEGDIPDAHAKKGDVTVVGLGFVTKMAEYMVAADVLISKAGPGSIAEAASLSLPVMLTNFLPGQEEGNVDFVVEGKFGTFIADKDPDGVAQEVGRWLIDEEMARKMSTAAKKCGAPHAARDIVKSIGKLALKWKRLNDDREKLNAAAANLKLGICSFDEDEAKDESNVVPSQVSS
;
A
#
# COMPACT_ATOMS: atom_id res chain seq x y z
N MET A 1 -42.47 23.27 18.72
CA MET A 1 -41.12 23.09 18.16
C MET A 1 -41.31 22.26 16.90
N ALA A 2 -41.01 22.81 15.74
CA ALA A 2 -40.97 22.02 14.51
C ALA A 2 -39.83 20.98 14.63
N PRO A 3 -40.00 19.75 14.13
CA PRO A 3 -38.92 18.79 14.10
C PRO A 3 -37.76 19.41 13.30
N GLN A 4 -36.59 19.54 13.94
CA GLN A 4 -35.38 19.91 13.23
C GLN A 4 -35.13 18.80 12.19
N GLU A 5 -35.08 19.16 10.92
CA GLU A 5 -34.62 18.27 9.87
C GLU A 5 -33.24 17.72 10.28
N PRO A 6 -32.97 16.42 10.11
CA PRO A 6 -31.68 15.86 10.43
C PRO A 6 -30.61 16.63 9.65
N GLU A 7 -29.69 17.29 10.36
CA GLU A 7 -28.56 18.00 9.73
C GLU A 7 -27.90 17.07 8.72
N SER A 8 -27.78 17.53 7.48
CA SER A 8 -27.12 16.80 6.42
C SER A 8 -25.69 16.45 6.86
N GLN A 9 -25.39 15.16 7.00
CA GLN A 9 -24.05 14.66 7.30
C GLN A 9 -23.16 14.62 6.04
N ALA A 10 -23.67 15.09 4.91
CA ALA A 10 -22.97 15.11 3.64
C ALA A 10 -21.77 16.07 3.67
N LEU A 11 -20.66 15.62 3.12
CA LEU A 11 -19.41 16.35 3.01
C LEU A 11 -19.01 16.52 1.54
N LYS A 12 -18.26 17.56 1.25
CA LYS A 12 -17.58 17.76 -0.02
C LYS A 12 -16.08 17.52 0.19
N VAL A 13 -15.60 16.35 -0.25
CA VAL A 13 -14.24 15.87 0.00
C VAL A 13 -13.36 16.10 -1.22
N LEU A 14 -12.19 16.69 -1.03
CA LEU A 14 -11.19 16.81 -2.08
C LEU A 14 -10.00 15.91 -1.77
N PHE A 15 -9.80 14.87 -2.59
CA PHE A 15 -8.60 14.04 -2.53
C PHE A 15 -7.49 14.64 -3.40
N LEU A 16 -6.29 14.72 -2.84
CA LEU A 16 -5.08 15.12 -3.56
C LEU A 16 -4.21 13.89 -3.80
N SER A 17 -4.03 13.55 -5.07
CA SER A 17 -3.26 12.38 -5.51
C SER A 17 -2.45 12.72 -6.76
N SER A 18 -1.59 11.79 -7.19
CA SER A 18 -0.96 11.81 -8.50
C SER A 18 -0.95 10.42 -9.09
N ASP A 19 -1.00 10.32 -10.41
CA ASP A 19 -1.08 9.04 -11.14
C ASP A 19 0.32 8.36 -11.29
N THR A 20 1.12 8.44 -10.22
CA THR A 20 2.44 7.81 -10.10
C THR A 20 2.35 6.36 -9.62
N GLY A 21 1.49 5.56 -10.26
CA GLY A 21 1.22 4.17 -9.88
C GLY A 21 -0.18 4.00 -9.28
N GLY A 22 -0.78 2.82 -9.49
CA GLY A 22 -2.17 2.55 -9.12
C GLY A 22 -2.47 2.53 -7.62
N GLY A 23 -1.45 2.45 -6.74
CA GLY A 23 -1.63 2.30 -5.29
C GLY A 23 -2.27 3.52 -4.63
N HIS A 24 -1.75 4.72 -4.87
CA HIS A 24 -2.29 5.96 -4.28
C HIS A 24 -3.73 6.23 -4.71
N ARG A 25 -4.02 6.02 -6.00
CA ARG A 25 -5.37 6.16 -6.54
C ARG A 25 -6.34 5.14 -5.93
N ALA A 26 -5.94 3.87 -5.85
CA ALA A 26 -6.77 2.83 -5.23
C ALA A 26 -7.07 3.13 -3.75
N SER A 27 -6.11 3.70 -3.01
CA SER A 27 -6.33 4.15 -1.64
C SER A 27 -7.31 5.33 -1.56
N ALA A 28 -7.20 6.32 -2.46
CA ALA A 28 -8.17 7.42 -2.55
C ALA A 28 -9.59 6.92 -2.85
N GLU A 29 -9.74 6.02 -3.84
CA GLU A 29 -11.02 5.41 -4.21
C GLU A 29 -11.59 4.56 -3.07
N SER A 30 -10.73 3.86 -2.30
CA SER A 30 -11.15 3.10 -1.12
C SER A 30 -11.70 4.00 -0.01
N LEU A 31 -11.04 5.14 0.25
CA LEU A 31 -11.52 6.12 1.22
C LEU A 31 -12.81 6.79 0.74
N ALA A 32 -12.90 7.16 -0.55
CA ALA A 32 -14.08 7.77 -1.14
C ALA A 32 -15.31 6.87 -1.01
N ALA A 33 -15.18 5.57 -1.33
CA ALA A 33 -16.25 4.60 -1.14
C ALA A 33 -16.73 4.51 0.32
N GLN A 34 -15.80 4.61 1.29
CA GLN A 34 -16.18 4.64 2.71
C GLN A 34 -16.86 5.95 3.12
N PHE A 35 -16.50 7.09 2.50
CA PHE A 35 -17.23 8.36 2.73
C PHE A 35 -18.67 8.26 2.25
N GLU A 36 -18.92 7.68 1.08
CA GLU A 36 -20.29 7.46 0.57
C GLU A 36 -21.13 6.57 1.49
N LEU A 37 -20.51 5.51 2.07
CA LEU A 37 -21.18 4.58 2.97
C LEU A 37 -21.48 5.19 4.34
N LEU A 38 -20.51 5.92 4.94
CA LEU A 38 -20.61 6.41 6.32
C LEU A 38 -21.25 7.79 6.42
N PHE A 39 -21.19 8.58 5.36
CA PHE A 39 -21.72 9.96 5.28
C PHE A 39 -22.55 10.13 4.00
N PRO A 40 -23.76 9.56 3.95
CA PRO A 40 -24.59 9.55 2.74
C PRO A 40 -24.79 10.95 2.14
N GLY A 41 -24.72 11.06 0.82
CA GLY A 41 -24.78 12.33 0.10
C GLY A 41 -23.44 13.04 -0.04
N THR A 42 -22.36 12.51 0.53
CA THR A 42 -21.01 13.02 0.33
C THR A 42 -20.62 12.97 -1.16
N THR A 43 -20.00 14.04 -1.62
CA THR A 43 -19.41 14.11 -2.96
C THR A 43 -17.90 14.24 -2.84
N TYR A 44 -17.17 13.71 -3.82
CA TYR A 44 -15.72 13.82 -3.84
C TYR A 44 -15.17 14.08 -5.23
N ASP A 45 -13.97 14.65 -5.27
CA ASP A 45 -13.16 14.74 -6.48
C ASP A 45 -11.73 14.32 -6.18
N LEU A 46 -11.03 13.83 -7.21
CA LEU A 46 -9.64 13.40 -7.14
C LEU A 46 -8.81 14.33 -8.01
N LEU A 47 -7.97 15.15 -7.40
CA LEU A 47 -7.24 16.20 -8.07
C LEU A 47 -5.75 15.89 -8.16
N ASP A 48 -5.21 15.88 -9.38
CA ASP A 48 -3.77 15.87 -9.67
C ASP A 48 -3.33 17.23 -10.19
N VAL A 49 -3.20 18.19 -9.27
CA VAL A 49 -2.82 19.57 -9.60
C VAL A 49 -1.40 19.67 -10.11
N VAL A 50 -0.49 18.80 -9.60
CA VAL A 50 0.93 18.89 -9.94
C VAL A 50 1.17 18.48 -11.38
N THR A 51 0.49 17.44 -11.85
CA THR A 51 0.63 16.98 -13.24
C THR A 51 -0.18 17.85 -14.20
N LYS A 52 -1.40 18.27 -13.80
CA LYS A 52 -2.32 19.00 -14.67
C LYS A 52 -1.97 20.47 -14.82
N ASP A 53 -1.67 21.15 -13.70
CA ASP A 53 -1.53 22.59 -13.63
C ASP A 53 -0.12 23.04 -13.21
N GLY A 54 0.77 22.10 -12.91
CA GLY A 54 2.17 22.37 -12.53
C GLY A 54 3.01 22.85 -13.69
N LEU A 55 3.99 23.69 -13.39
CA LEU A 55 5.01 24.10 -14.37
C LEU A 55 6.11 23.03 -14.46
N PRO A 56 6.86 22.96 -15.59
CA PRO A 56 8.01 22.06 -15.68
C PRO A 56 9.02 22.29 -14.53
N PRO A 57 9.57 21.22 -13.93
CA PRO A 57 9.49 19.79 -14.31
C PRO A 57 8.28 19.03 -13.75
N TYR A 58 7.44 19.66 -12.93
CA TYR A 58 6.38 19.00 -12.16
C TYR A 58 5.30 18.36 -13.02
N ASN A 59 4.91 18.96 -14.13
CA ASN A 59 3.95 18.41 -15.09
C ASN A 59 4.41 17.12 -15.80
N GLN A 60 5.69 16.74 -15.65
CA GLN A 60 6.26 15.52 -16.24
C GLN A 60 6.48 14.39 -15.22
N LEU A 61 6.08 14.59 -13.98
CA LEU A 61 6.36 13.65 -12.89
C LEU A 61 5.84 12.23 -13.14
N VAL A 62 4.61 12.08 -13.61
CA VAL A 62 4.02 10.77 -13.91
C VAL A 62 4.82 10.03 -14.98
N ARG A 63 5.23 10.75 -16.03
CA ARG A 63 6.06 10.17 -17.10
C ARG A 63 7.45 9.78 -16.61
N SER A 64 8.07 10.64 -15.81
CA SER A 64 9.37 10.39 -15.21
C SER A 64 9.32 9.20 -14.24
N TYR A 65 8.28 9.11 -13.42
CA TYR A 65 8.07 7.98 -12.51
C TYR A 65 7.93 6.66 -13.27
N LYS A 66 7.09 6.60 -14.33
CA LYS A 66 6.94 5.39 -15.17
C LYS A 66 8.25 4.95 -15.77
N HIS A 67 9.07 5.89 -16.26
CA HIS A 67 10.40 5.58 -16.77
C HIS A 67 11.33 5.04 -15.68
N LEU A 68 11.41 5.72 -14.55
CA LEU A 68 12.30 5.37 -13.44
C LEU A 68 11.92 4.05 -12.76
N SER A 69 10.63 3.77 -12.59
CA SER A 69 10.14 2.51 -12.01
C SER A 69 10.49 1.29 -12.86
N ALA A 70 10.62 1.47 -14.18
CA ALA A 70 11.14 0.45 -15.11
C ALA A 70 12.67 0.28 -15.05
N HIS A 71 13.40 1.21 -14.37
CA HIS A 71 14.86 1.21 -14.23
C HIS A 71 15.28 1.25 -12.77
N PRO A 72 15.26 0.12 -12.04
CA PRO A 72 15.42 0.08 -10.57
C PRO A 72 16.71 0.74 -10.04
N GLN A 73 17.82 0.67 -10.79
CA GLN A 73 19.08 1.30 -10.39
C GLN A 73 19.00 2.83 -10.42
N GLN A 74 18.39 3.39 -11.46
CA GLN A 74 18.17 4.84 -11.59
C GLN A 74 17.18 5.31 -10.52
N TRP A 75 16.11 4.54 -10.31
CA TRP A 75 15.15 4.82 -9.26
C TRP A 75 15.78 4.88 -7.89
N ASN A 76 16.60 3.91 -7.51
CA ASN A 76 17.29 3.88 -6.22
C ASN A 76 18.16 5.14 -5.99
N LEU A 77 18.87 5.59 -7.02
CA LEU A 77 19.65 6.82 -6.94
C LEU A 77 18.76 8.04 -6.71
N VAL A 78 17.70 8.17 -7.50
CA VAL A 78 16.72 9.28 -7.39
C VAL A 78 16.02 9.25 -6.05
N PHE A 79 15.58 8.08 -5.58
CA PHE A 79 14.91 7.93 -4.29
C PHE A 79 15.81 8.33 -3.12
N LYS A 80 17.06 7.87 -3.09
CA LYS A 80 18.03 8.25 -2.04
C LYS A 80 18.33 9.73 -2.05
N PHE A 81 18.50 10.32 -3.23
CA PHE A 81 18.73 11.76 -3.38
C PHE A 81 17.52 12.57 -2.93
N SER A 82 16.32 12.20 -3.42
CA SER A 82 15.06 12.91 -3.09
C SER A 82 14.65 12.75 -1.62
N ASN A 83 15.13 11.71 -0.94
CA ASN A 83 14.90 11.50 0.49
C ASN A 83 15.92 12.23 1.39
N SER A 84 16.77 13.10 0.81
CA SER A 84 17.71 13.93 1.56
C SER A 84 17.06 15.22 2.06
N ARG A 85 17.52 15.76 3.22
CA ARG A 85 17.00 17.02 3.78
C ARG A 85 17.24 18.23 2.86
N ALA A 86 18.35 18.22 2.12
CA ALA A 86 18.66 19.31 1.18
C ALA A 86 17.66 19.32 0.01
N PHE A 87 17.34 18.14 -0.51
CA PHE A 87 16.34 18.01 -1.57
C PHE A 87 14.94 18.38 -1.06
N GLU A 88 14.55 17.90 0.14
CA GLU A 88 13.28 18.21 0.78
C GLU A 88 13.07 19.74 0.85
N PHE A 89 14.05 20.47 1.36
CA PHE A 89 14.00 21.94 1.43
C PHE A 89 13.90 22.59 0.04
N PHE A 90 14.73 22.16 -0.91
CA PHE A 90 14.69 22.69 -2.28
C PHE A 90 13.36 22.40 -2.97
N PHE A 91 12.85 21.17 -2.80
CA PHE A 91 11.59 20.75 -3.35
C PHE A 91 10.42 21.57 -2.79
N ASP A 92 10.37 21.78 -1.47
CA ASP A 92 9.32 22.57 -0.82
C ASP A 92 9.31 24.00 -1.32
N VAL A 93 10.46 24.65 -1.40
CA VAL A 93 10.59 26.02 -1.90
C VAL A 93 10.16 26.11 -3.36
N SER A 94 10.69 25.24 -4.23
CA SER A 94 10.38 25.27 -5.66
C SER A 94 8.92 24.91 -5.95
N ASN A 95 8.37 23.91 -5.28
CA ASN A 95 6.98 23.49 -5.43
C ASN A 95 6.01 24.60 -4.94
N LYS A 96 6.35 25.27 -3.83
CA LYS A 96 5.59 26.41 -3.33
C LYS A 96 5.59 27.57 -4.35
N LEU A 97 6.73 27.89 -4.94
CA LEU A 97 6.84 28.96 -5.93
C LEU A 97 6.09 28.64 -7.23
N LEU A 98 6.15 27.40 -7.70
CA LEU A 98 5.66 27.01 -9.02
C LEU A 98 4.23 26.46 -9.01
N CYS A 99 3.77 25.85 -7.91
CA CYS A 99 2.50 25.13 -7.88
C CYS A 99 1.47 25.72 -6.91
N GLU A 100 1.86 26.50 -5.88
CA GLU A 100 0.93 26.97 -4.83
C GLU A 100 -0.24 27.76 -5.39
N LYS A 101 0.01 28.72 -6.30
CA LYS A 101 -1.05 29.58 -6.84
C LYS A 101 -2.11 28.80 -7.61
N ALA A 102 -1.68 27.86 -8.44
CA ALA A 102 -2.57 26.99 -9.21
C ALA A 102 -3.35 26.05 -8.28
N MET A 103 -2.67 25.41 -7.35
CA MET A 103 -3.26 24.51 -6.37
C MET A 103 -4.31 25.22 -5.49
N ARG A 104 -3.97 26.40 -4.95
CA ARG A 104 -4.90 27.20 -4.15
C ARG A 104 -6.15 27.57 -4.94
N LYS A 105 -5.99 27.99 -6.21
CA LYS A 105 -7.10 28.28 -7.11
C LYS A 105 -8.01 27.07 -7.28
N SER A 106 -7.45 25.92 -7.59
CA SER A 106 -8.22 24.68 -7.78
C SER A 106 -8.96 24.24 -6.52
N ILE A 107 -8.33 24.36 -5.33
CA ILE A 107 -8.99 24.08 -4.04
C ILE A 107 -10.16 25.05 -3.80
N MET A 108 -9.97 26.35 -4.06
CA MET A 108 -11.01 27.35 -3.89
C MET A 108 -12.18 27.14 -4.87
N GLU A 109 -11.90 26.82 -6.13
CA GLU A 109 -12.92 26.53 -7.15
C GLU A 109 -13.77 25.31 -6.79
N TYR A 110 -13.15 24.28 -6.26
CA TYR A 110 -13.87 23.11 -5.76
C TYR A 110 -14.66 23.43 -4.48
N ASN A 111 -14.17 24.32 -3.63
CA ASN A 111 -14.75 24.70 -2.34
C ASN A 111 -15.11 23.49 -1.46
N PRO A 112 -14.12 22.70 -1.00
CA PRO A 112 -14.35 21.50 -0.21
C PRO A 112 -14.66 21.81 1.26
N ASP A 113 -15.34 20.87 1.94
CA ASP A 113 -15.45 20.87 3.41
C ASP A 113 -14.18 20.29 4.06
N VAL A 114 -13.45 19.44 3.32
CA VAL A 114 -12.25 18.75 3.80
C VAL A 114 -11.30 18.40 2.64
N VAL A 115 -10.00 18.49 2.90
CA VAL A 115 -8.93 18.08 1.96
C VAL A 115 -8.22 16.85 2.54
N VAL A 116 -8.01 15.82 1.71
CA VAL A 116 -7.32 14.58 2.07
C VAL A 116 -6.19 14.32 1.09
N SER A 117 -4.96 14.42 1.56
CA SER A 117 -3.78 14.06 0.76
C SER A 117 -3.47 12.56 0.88
N VAL A 118 -3.33 11.89 -0.26
CA VAL A 118 -2.94 10.48 -0.37
C VAL A 118 -1.69 10.29 -1.22
N HIS A 119 -0.86 11.35 -1.35
CA HIS A 119 0.36 11.32 -2.15
C HIS A 119 1.48 12.17 -1.50
N PRO A 120 2.74 11.70 -1.43
CA PRO A 120 3.80 12.39 -0.69
C PRO A 120 4.08 13.81 -1.21
N MET A 121 4.02 14.00 -2.52
CA MET A 121 4.26 15.33 -3.13
C MET A 121 3.09 16.30 -2.97
N MET A 122 1.96 15.84 -2.45
CA MET A 122 0.74 16.62 -2.22
C MET A 122 0.52 16.90 -0.72
N THR A 123 1.59 17.14 0.05
CA THR A 123 1.50 17.36 1.49
C THR A 123 1.81 18.80 1.89
N ASN A 124 3.03 19.29 1.71
CA ASN A 124 3.46 20.59 2.23
C ASN A 124 2.76 21.79 1.56
N VAL A 125 2.66 21.80 0.23
CA VAL A 125 2.03 22.93 -0.49
C VAL A 125 0.52 23.00 -0.24
N PRO A 126 -0.25 21.90 -0.27
CA PRO A 126 -1.66 21.92 0.12
C PRO A 126 -1.91 22.42 1.54
N ILE A 127 -1.06 22.08 2.50
CA ILE A 127 -1.14 22.61 3.87
C ILE A 127 -1.08 24.14 3.84
N SER A 128 -0.06 24.71 3.17
CA SER A 128 0.08 26.16 3.02
C SER A 128 -1.13 26.79 2.29
N CYS A 129 -1.69 26.11 1.29
CA CYS A 129 -2.91 26.57 0.60
C CYS A 129 -4.12 26.59 1.54
N CYS A 130 -4.37 25.52 2.30
CA CYS A 130 -5.50 25.43 3.24
C CYS A 130 -5.38 26.47 4.37
N GLU A 131 -4.16 26.70 4.88
CA GLU A 131 -3.90 27.76 5.87
C GLU A 131 -4.24 29.14 5.33
N LYS A 132 -3.77 29.48 4.12
CA LYS A 132 -4.07 30.78 3.48
C LYS A 132 -5.56 30.94 3.18
N ILE A 133 -6.21 29.92 2.64
CA ILE A 133 -7.66 29.93 2.39
C ILE A 133 -8.39 30.16 3.72
N SER A 134 -7.99 29.49 4.78
CA SER A 134 -8.59 29.64 6.11
C SER A 134 -8.43 31.06 6.66
N GLN A 135 -7.25 31.69 6.45
CA GLN A 135 -6.99 33.07 6.84
C GLN A 135 -7.81 34.08 6.03
N GLU A 136 -7.90 33.88 4.71
CA GLU A 136 -8.62 34.77 3.79
C GLU A 136 -10.15 34.71 3.97
N THR A 137 -10.69 33.52 4.22
CA THR A 137 -12.14 33.30 4.32
C THR A 137 -12.67 33.34 5.75
N GLY A 138 -11.79 33.23 6.76
CA GLY A 138 -12.19 33.05 8.15
C GLY A 138 -12.78 31.67 8.45
N ARG A 139 -12.84 30.76 7.47
CA ARG A 139 -13.28 29.36 7.62
C ARG A 139 -12.07 28.46 7.77
N HIS A 140 -12.02 27.61 8.79
CA HIS A 140 -10.97 26.57 8.86
C HIS A 140 -11.25 25.50 7.81
N LEU A 141 -10.32 25.31 6.88
CA LEU A 141 -10.33 24.22 5.90
C LEU A 141 -9.42 23.09 6.39
N PRO A 142 -9.98 22.02 6.97
CA PRO A 142 -9.17 20.94 7.54
C PRO A 142 -8.47 20.15 6.44
N ILE A 143 -7.20 19.79 6.70
CA ILE A 143 -6.38 18.95 5.82
C ILE A 143 -5.82 17.76 6.56
N PHE A 144 -5.96 16.59 5.96
CA PHE A 144 -5.50 15.31 6.47
C PHE A 144 -4.53 14.67 5.49
N THR A 145 -3.52 13.97 6.02
CA THR A 145 -2.66 13.12 5.19
C THR A 145 -2.88 11.66 5.57
N VAL A 146 -3.13 10.82 4.58
CA VAL A 146 -3.20 9.37 4.71
C VAL A 146 -2.01 8.77 3.98
N VAL A 147 -1.03 8.28 4.72
CA VAL A 147 0.18 7.65 4.18
C VAL A 147 -0.19 6.31 3.57
N THR A 148 0.07 6.14 2.28
CA THR A 148 -0.23 4.93 1.52
C THR A 148 0.99 4.05 1.28
N ASP A 149 2.13 4.38 1.92
CA ASP A 149 3.30 3.53 2.05
C ASP A 149 3.22 2.74 3.37
N LEU A 150 3.70 1.49 3.36
CA LEU A 150 3.56 0.59 4.51
C LEU A 150 4.70 0.76 5.53
N ALA A 151 5.95 0.73 5.08
CA ALA A 151 7.11 0.84 5.96
C ALA A 151 8.19 1.82 5.46
N SER A 152 8.60 1.78 4.19
CA SER A 152 9.63 2.67 3.62
C SER A 152 9.04 3.97 3.06
N ALA A 153 8.32 4.72 3.88
CA ALA A 153 7.68 5.95 3.42
C ALA A 153 8.69 7.06 3.09
N HIS A 154 8.46 7.78 1.98
CA HIS A 154 9.28 8.92 1.59
C HIS A 154 9.12 10.10 2.58
N CYS A 155 10.19 10.88 2.83
CA CYS A 155 10.16 11.99 3.79
C CYS A 155 9.08 13.04 3.49
N LEU A 156 8.73 13.26 2.24
CA LEU A 156 7.70 14.21 1.83
C LEU A 156 6.27 13.90 2.32
N TRP A 157 6.03 12.70 2.87
CA TRP A 157 4.76 12.38 3.52
C TRP A 157 4.51 13.16 4.81
N PHE A 158 5.57 13.56 5.50
CA PHE A 158 5.49 13.98 6.88
C PHE A 158 5.65 15.49 7.03
N ALA A 159 4.53 16.18 7.25
CA ALA A 159 4.49 17.62 7.48
C ALA A 159 3.64 17.95 8.72
N ASN A 160 4.11 18.91 9.52
CA ASN A 160 3.49 19.25 10.81
C ASN A 160 2.16 20.03 10.69
N GLY A 161 1.85 20.62 9.52
CA GLY A 161 0.68 21.50 9.36
C GLY A 161 -0.67 20.77 9.21
N VAL A 162 -0.71 19.44 9.17
CA VAL A 162 -1.97 18.67 9.03
C VAL A 162 -2.80 18.68 10.30
N ASP A 163 -4.13 18.53 10.20
CA ASP A 163 -5.01 18.30 11.34
C ASP A 163 -4.76 16.92 11.95
N LYS A 164 -4.65 15.88 11.13
CA LYS A 164 -4.21 14.53 11.51
C LYS A 164 -3.41 13.88 10.38
N LEU A 165 -2.49 13.00 10.78
CA LEU A 165 -1.68 12.14 9.93
C LEU A 165 -2.03 10.68 10.21
N TYR A 166 -2.53 9.96 9.21
CA TYR A 166 -2.86 8.53 9.30
C TYR A 166 -1.73 7.70 8.71
N ILE A 167 -1.30 6.68 9.46
CA ILE A 167 -0.16 5.83 9.11
C ILE A 167 -0.48 4.35 9.31
N ALA A 168 0.32 3.48 8.67
CA ALA A 168 0.11 2.05 8.71
C ALA A 168 1.04 1.30 9.70
N SER A 169 2.22 1.84 10.02
CA SER A 169 3.26 1.12 10.78
C SER A 169 4.00 1.99 11.78
N ASP A 170 4.74 1.33 12.68
CA ASP A 170 5.61 2.00 13.65
C ASP A 170 6.79 2.71 12.98
N GLU A 171 7.28 2.19 11.85
CA GLU A 171 8.33 2.81 11.02
C GLU A 171 7.85 4.15 10.47
N CYS A 172 6.60 4.21 9.98
CA CYS A 172 5.99 5.47 9.55
C CYS A 172 5.81 6.44 10.71
N ARG A 173 5.46 5.97 11.92
CA ARG A 173 5.37 6.78 13.14
C ARG A 173 6.71 7.39 13.50
N LYS A 174 7.79 6.58 13.45
CA LYS A 174 9.15 7.03 13.69
C LYS A 174 9.56 8.12 12.70
N LEU A 175 9.34 7.89 11.40
CA LEU A 175 9.62 8.89 10.36
C LEU A 175 8.82 10.17 10.54
N ALA A 176 7.54 10.09 10.90
CA ALA A 176 6.69 11.24 11.16
C ALA A 176 7.24 12.13 12.29
N LYS A 177 7.71 11.52 13.37
CA LYS A 177 8.33 12.23 14.51
C LYS A 177 9.72 12.78 14.18
N GLU A 178 10.59 11.97 13.58
CA GLU A 178 11.99 12.34 13.35
C GLU A 178 12.17 13.30 12.18
N ARG A 179 11.46 13.07 11.06
CA ARG A 179 11.58 13.86 9.83
C ARG A 179 10.55 14.98 9.77
N GLY A 180 9.28 14.67 9.94
CA GLY A 180 8.17 15.62 9.81
C GLY A 180 7.93 16.48 11.06
N LYS A 181 8.55 16.15 12.21
CA LYS A 181 8.28 16.81 13.49
C LYS A 181 6.79 16.88 13.82
N VAL A 182 6.03 15.89 13.36
CA VAL A 182 4.60 15.79 13.60
C VAL A 182 4.36 15.43 15.07
N PRO A 183 3.57 16.21 15.83
CA PRO A 183 3.23 15.90 17.20
C PRO A 183 2.47 14.57 17.32
N ASP A 184 2.72 13.81 18.38
CA ASP A 184 2.17 12.46 18.55
C ASP A 184 0.65 12.45 18.59
N GLU A 185 0.05 13.50 19.16
CA GLU A 185 -1.41 13.70 19.20
C GLU A 185 -2.06 13.90 17.84
N LYS A 186 -1.28 14.23 16.81
CA LYS A 186 -1.75 14.32 15.41
C LYS A 186 -1.58 13.00 14.65
N ILE A 187 -0.77 12.07 15.15
CA ILE A 187 -0.47 10.81 14.47
C ILE A 187 -1.47 9.74 14.89
N VAL A 188 -2.16 9.15 13.92
CA VAL A 188 -3.15 8.09 14.12
C VAL A 188 -2.71 6.85 13.34
N GLN A 189 -2.40 5.77 14.04
CA GLN A 189 -2.00 4.51 13.41
C GLN A 189 -3.20 3.58 13.34
N ILE A 190 -3.67 3.31 12.12
CA ILE A 190 -4.85 2.47 11.86
C ILE A 190 -4.49 1.32 10.90
N GLY A 191 -3.68 1.59 9.89
CA GLY A 191 -3.37 0.66 8.83
C GLY A 191 -3.47 1.32 7.45
N LEU A 192 -3.16 0.55 6.41
CA LEU A 192 -3.25 1.03 5.03
C LEU A 192 -4.71 0.95 4.54
N PRO A 193 -5.28 2.00 3.93
CA PRO A 193 -6.62 1.93 3.36
C PRO A 193 -6.63 0.98 2.16
N ILE A 194 -7.32 -0.14 2.29
CA ILE A 194 -7.51 -1.15 1.26
C ILE A 194 -8.93 -1.09 0.70
N ARG A 195 -9.13 -1.68 -0.48
CA ARG A 195 -10.44 -1.71 -1.15
C ARG A 195 -11.50 -2.39 -0.29
N HIS A 196 -12.71 -1.82 -0.25
CA HIS A 196 -13.81 -2.30 0.59
C HIS A 196 -14.13 -3.80 0.43
N GLN A 197 -13.98 -4.33 -0.78
CA GLN A 197 -14.20 -5.75 -1.07
C GLN A 197 -13.32 -6.67 -0.21
N PHE A 198 -12.09 -6.26 0.13
CA PHE A 198 -11.21 -7.04 1.01
C PHE A 198 -11.71 -7.06 2.45
N ALA A 199 -12.29 -5.96 2.94
CA ALA A 199 -12.92 -5.93 4.25
C ALA A 199 -14.13 -6.88 4.31
N LEU A 200 -15.00 -6.84 3.31
CA LEU A 200 -16.13 -7.75 3.20
C LEU A 200 -15.69 -9.22 3.16
N GLN A 201 -14.68 -9.53 2.36
CA GLN A 201 -14.15 -10.88 2.28
C GLN A 201 -13.46 -11.32 3.58
N ALA A 202 -12.79 -10.41 4.29
CA ALA A 202 -12.19 -10.70 5.60
C ALA A 202 -13.24 -11.04 6.66
N ASP A 203 -14.35 -10.30 6.68
CA ASP A 203 -15.48 -10.54 7.59
C ASP A 203 -16.14 -11.90 7.32
N LEU A 204 -16.34 -12.25 6.04
CA LEU A 204 -16.93 -13.53 5.62
C LEU A 204 -15.98 -14.72 5.85
N LEU A 205 -14.69 -14.52 5.64
CA LEU A 205 -13.65 -15.55 5.82
C LEU A 205 -13.40 -15.88 7.30
N GLY A 206 -13.42 -14.88 8.16
CA GLY A 206 -13.15 -15.02 9.58
C GLY A 206 -11.73 -15.52 9.89
N ASP A 207 -11.62 -16.73 10.43
CA ASP A 207 -10.34 -17.41 10.59
C ASP A 207 -10.12 -18.36 9.41
N ARG A 208 -9.15 -18.01 8.55
CA ARG A 208 -8.82 -18.79 7.34
C ARG A 208 -8.57 -20.27 7.61
N MET A 209 -8.01 -20.62 8.79
CA MET A 209 -7.61 -21.97 9.14
C MET A 209 -8.66 -22.71 9.98
N SER A 210 -9.79 -22.06 10.29
CA SER A 210 -10.93 -22.74 10.93
C SER A 210 -11.72 -23.59 9.91
N PRO A 211 -12.51 -24.56 10.37
CA PRO A 211 -13.39 -25.32 9.47
C PRO A 211 -14.34 -24.43 8.66
N GLU A 212 -14.86 -23.37 9.26
CA GLU A 212 -15.74 -22.37 8.61
C GLU A 212 -14.98 -21.57 7.53
N GLY A 213 -13.76 -21.13 7.84
CA GLY A 213 -12.89 -20.42 6.90
C GLY A 213 -12.50 -21.28 5.71
N VAL A 214 -12.16 -22.57 5.95
CA VAL A 214 -11.87 -23.54 4.87
C VAL A 214 -13.12 -23.77 4.00
N ALA A 215 -14.29 -23.98 4.61
CA ALA A 215 -15.54 -24.15 3.86
C ALA A 215 -15.88 -22.89 3.02
N TYR A 216 -15.60 -21.69 3.56
CA TYR A 216 -15.78 -20.46 2.81
C TYR A 216 -14.81 -20.35 1.62
N GLN A 217 -13.54 -20.73 1.78
CA GLN A 217 -12.56 -20.78 0.69
C GLN A 217 -13.02 -21.73 -0.42
N GLU A 218 -13.52 -22.92 -0.07
CA GLU A 218 -14.06 -23.91 -1.02
C GLU A 218 -15.25 -23.35 -1.79
N LYS A 219 -16.18 -22.66 -1.08
CA LYS A 219 -17.29 -21.97 -1.72
C LYS A 219 -16.80 -20.93 -2.73
N VAL A 220 -15.84 -20.08 -2.33
CA VAL A 220 -15.29 -19.04 -3.21
C VAL A 220 -14.58 -19.65 -4.42
N ARG A 221 -13.85 -20.77 -4.24
CA ARG A 221 -13.24 -21.53 -5.35
C ARG A 221 -14.32 -22.00 -6.33
N ALA A 222 -15.43 -22.55 -5.83
CA ALA A 222 -16.56 -22.99 -6.65
C ALA A 222 -17.20 -21.80 -7.41
N ASP A 223 -17.45 -20.67 -6.74
CA ASP A 223 -18.01 -19.44 -7.32
C ASP A 223 -17.11 -18.81 -8.40
N LEU A 224 -15.80 -19.05 -8.32
CA LEU A 224 -14.81 -18.66 -9.33
C LEU A 224 -14.64 -19.70 -10.46
N GLY A 225 -15.32 -20.84 -10.39
CA GLY A 225 -15.17 -21.94 -11.35
C GLY A 225 -13.81 -22.64 -11.27
N LEU A 226 -13.13 -22.55 -10.14
CA LEU A 226 -11.83 -23.19 -9.91
C LEU A 226 -12.01 -24.64 -9.45
N PRO A 227 -11.03 -25.56 -9.69
CA PRO A 227 -11.04 -26.89 -9.12
C PRO A 227 -11.13 -26.84 -7.59
N VAL A 228 -12.19 -27.46 -7.04
CA VAL A 228 -12.48 -27.40 -5.59
C VAL A 228 -11.77 -28.50 -4.80
N VAL A 229 -11.43 -29.63 -5.45
CA VAL A 229 -11.06 -30.85 -4.75
C VAL A 229 -9.53 -30.95 -4.58
N ASN A 230 -9.08 -30.98 -3.31
CA ASN A 230 -7.74 -31.38 -2.83
C ASN A 230 -6.51 -30.74 -3.48
N LYS A 231 -6.64 -29.56 -4.14
CA LYS A 231 -5.49 -28.84 -4.68
C LYS A 231 -5.13 -27.64 -3.83
N LYS A 232 -3.85 -27.52 -3.48
CA LYS A 232 -3.31 -26.27 -2.90
C LYS A 232 -3.31 -25.18 -3.97
N THR A 233 -3.77 -24.00 -3.64
CA THR A 233 -3.93 -22.91 -4.61
C THR A 233 -2.89 -21.80 -4.38
N ILE A 234 -2.09 -21.52 -5.38
CA ILE A 234 -1.07 -20.47 -5.36
C ILE A 234 -1.53 -19.33 -6.27
N LEU A 235 -1.58 -18.10 -5.75
CA LEU A 235 -1.83 -16.92 -6.53
C LEU A 235 -0.51 -16.20 -6.81
N LEU A 236 -0.10 -16.16 -8.06
CA LEU A 236 1.12 -15.47 -8.51
C LEU A 236 0.74 -14.18 -9.24
N MET A 237 1.25 -13.04 -8.78
CA MET A 237 1.02 -11.76 -9.42
C MET A 237 2.30 -10.93 -9.55
N GLY A 238 2.57 -10.45 -10.75
CA GLY A 238 3.54 -9.38 -11.00
C GLY A 238 2.84 -8.04 -10.89
N GLY A 239 3.50 -6.93 -10.63
CA GLY A 239 2.84 -5.61 -10.61
C GLY A 239 1.85 -5.41 -11.77
N GLY A 240 1.04 -4.34 -11.76
CA GLY A 240 -0.12 -4.15 -12.65
C GLY A 240 0.08 -4.29 -14.16
N GLU A 241 1.34 -4.45 -14.61
CA GLU A 241 1.70 -4.70 -16.03
C GLU A 241 2.23 -6.13 -16.27
N GLY A 242 2.18 -7.02 -15.27
CA GLY A 242 2.67 -8.41 -15.40
C GLY A 242 4.17 -8.52 -15.73
N VAL A 243 4.95 -7.51 -15.31
CA VAL A 243 6.39 -7.43 -15.57
C VAL A 243 7.17 -8.20 -14.50
N GLY A 244 8.16 -8.97 -14.94
CA GLY A 244 9.08 -9.69 -14.08
C GLY A 244 9.36 -11.11 -14.56
N SER A 245 10.04 -11.89 -13.74
CA SER A 245 10.41 -13.29 -14.04
C SER A 245 9.26 -14.28 -13.83
N LEU A 246 7.97 -13.84 -13.96
CA LEU A 246 6.79 -14.67 -13.68
C LEU A 246 6.85 -16.04 -14.34
N ALA A 247 7.16 -16.08 -15.64
CA ALA A 247 7.23 -17.33 -16.38
C ALA A 247 8.23 -18.33 -15.76
N LYS A 248 9.40 -17.86 -15.32
CA LYS A 248 10.42 -18.72 -14.70
C LYS A 248 9.99 -19.22 -13.32
N ILE A 249 9.30 -18.37 -12.55
CA ILE A 249 8.75 -18.77 -11.25
C ILE A 249 7.67 -19.84 -11.46
N VAL A 250 6.78 -19.65 -12.45
CA VAL A 250 5.75 -20.64 -12.80
C VAL A 250 6.38 -21.98 -13.21
N ASP A 251 7.44 -21.95 -14.05
CA ASP A 251 8.15 -23.15 -14.47
C ASP A 251 8.75 -23.90 -13.27
N ALA A 252 9.41 -23.16 -12.36
CA ALA A 252 10.01 -23.75 -11.16
C ALA A 252 8.96 -24.35 -10.21
N LEU A 253 7.85 -23.62 -9.96
CA LEU A 253 6.73 -24.11 -9.16
C LEU A 253 6.13 -25.39 -9.75
N TYR A 254 5.92 -25.41 -11.07
CA TYR A 254 5.37 -26.58 -11.77
C TYR A 254 6.27 -27.81 -11.58
N VAL A 255 7.58 -27.64 -11.79
CA VAL A 255 8.56 -28.73 -11.66
C VAL A 255 8.65 -29.20 -10.21
N GLU A 256 8.79 -28.29 -9.26
CA GLU A 256 8.91 -28.62 -7.84
C GLU A 256 7.68 -29.39 -7.35
N PHE A 257 6.47 -28.88 -7.59
CA PHE A 257 5.24 -29.49 -7.12
C PHE A 257 4.98 -30.84 -7.79
N SER A 258 5.24 -30.95 -9.11
CA SER A 258 5.14 -32.23 -9.82
C SER A 258 6.09 -33.26 -9.25
N THR A 259 7.33 -32.86 -8.91
CA THR A 259 8.37 -33.75 -8.38
C THR A 259 8.09 -34.16 -6.93
N GLN A 260 7.61 -33.24 -6.09
CA GLN A 260 7.30 -33.46 -4.69
C GLN A 260 5.94 -34.15 -4.44
N GLY A 261 5.17 -34.41 -5.50
CA GLY A 261 3.84 -35.02 -5.36
C GLY A 261 2.79 -34.10 -4.77
N ILE A 262 2.96 -32.77 -4.92
CA ILE A 262 2.02 -31.76 -4.42
C ILE A 262 0.96 -31.52 -5.48
N ASP A 263 -0.30 -31.81 -5.15
CA ASP A 263 -1.44 -31.49 -6.00
C ASP A 263 -1.75 -29.98 -5.88
N ALA A 264 -1.54 -29.21 -6.96
CA ALA A 264 -1.59 -27.74 -6.91
C ALA A 264 -2.30 -27.10 -8.09
N LEU A 265 -2.89 -25.90 -7.82
CA LEU A 265 -3.44 -24.97 -8.80
C LEU A 265 -2.62 -23.68 -8.74
N ILE A 266 -1.94 -23.32 -9.81
CA ILE A 266 -1.15 -22.11 -9.94
C ILE A 266 -1.95 -21.10 -10.76
N LEU A 267 -2.47 -20.06 -10.12
CA LEU A 267 -3.19 -18.95 -10.73
C LEU A 267 -2.21 -17.81 -11.03
N VAL A 268 -2.03 -17.46 -12.29
CA VAL A 268 -1.08 -16.43 -12.72
C VAL A 268 -1.81 -15.20 -13.22
N VAL A 269 -1.74 -14.10 -12.47
CA VAL A 269 -2.33 -12.81 -12.89
C VAL A 269 -1.41 -12.16 -13.92
N CYS A 270 -1.73 -12.32 -15.19
CA CYS A 270 -0.99 -11.76 -16.31
C CYS A 270 -1.32 -10.28 -16.58
N GLY A 271 -2.44 -9.78 -16.03
CA GLY A 271 -2.89 -8.41 -16.25
C GLY A 271 -3.13 -8.10 -17.73
N ARG A 272 -2.36 -7.17 -18.30
CA ARG A 272 -2.42 -6.79 -19.71
C ARG A 272 -1.39 -7.54 -20.58
N ASN A 273 -0.70 -8.52 -20.02
CA ASN A 273 0.31 -9.30 -20.72
C ASN A 273 -0.31 -10.52 -21.40
N ASP A 274 -1.03 -10.27 -22.52
CA ASP A 274 -1.68 -11.33 -23.31
C ASP A 274 -0.68 -12.36 -23.86
N LYS A 275 0.57 -11.94 -24.09
CA LYS A 275 1.63 -12.84 -24.55
C LYS A 275 1.93 -13.90 -23.48
N LEU A 276 2.11 -13.49 -22.23
CA LEU A 276 2.35 -14.43 -21.13
C LEU A 276 1.14 -15.36 -20.92
N MET A 277 -0.08 -14.81 -21.01
CA MET A 277 -1.30 -15.60 -20.86
C MET A 277 -1.41 -16.70 -21.92
N ASN A 278 -1.14 -16.37 -23.19
CA ASN A 278 -1.16 -17.34 -24.29
C ASN A 278 -0.02 -18.36 -24.18
N ASP A 279 1.17 -17.90 -23.82
CA ASP A 279 2.36 -18.73 -23.57
C ASP A 279 2.10 -19.81 -22.51
N LEU A 280 1.41 -19.46 -21.41
CA LEU A 280 1.07 -20.41 -20.34
C LEU A 280 0.01 -21.44 -20.78
N LYS A 281 -0.91 -21.08 -21.68
CA LYS A 281 -1.93 -21.99 -22.24
C LYS A 281 -1.34 -23.04 -23.17
N GLU A 282 -0.36 -22.63 -23.98
CA GLU A 282 0.24 -23.45 -25.03
C GLU A 282 1.51 -24.18 -24.55
N ARG A 283 1.91 -24.00 -23.26
CA ARG A 283 3.17 -24.49 -22.73
C ARG A 283 3.22 -26.00 -22.61
N ASP A 284 4.25 -26.60 -23.20
CA ASP A 284 4.56 -28.03 -23.05
C ASP A 284 5.30 -28.25 -21.73
N TRP A 285 4.55 -28.70 -20.73
CA TRP A 285 5.05 -28.90 -19.38
C TRP A 285 6.02 -30.06 -19.24
N ASP A 286 5.92 -31.10 -20.08
CA ASP A 286 6.88 -32.21 -20.07
C ASP A 286 8.25 -31.75 -20.57
N THR A 287 8.29 -30.90 -21.58
CA THR A 287 9.52 -30.23 -22.03
C THR A 287 10.09 -29.30 -20.96
N VAL A 288 9.26 -28.61 -20.17
CA VAL A 288 9.72 -27.76 -19.06
C VAL A 288 10.42 -28.62 -17.98
N ILE A 289 9.83 -29.74 -17.57
CA ILE A 289 10.44 -30.68 -16.61
C ILE A 289 11.79 -31.19 -17.14
N ALA A 290 11.83 -31.69 -18.40
CA ALA A 290 13.04 -32.23 -19.00
C ALA A 290 14.19 -31.21 -19.00
N LYS A 291 13.93 -29.98 -19.49
CA LYS A 291 14.92 -28.89 -19.51
C LYS A 291 15.39 -28.48 -18.12
N HIS A 292 14.51 -28.49 -17.12
CA HIS A 292 14.88 -28.15 -15.75
C HIS A 292 15.87 -29.18 -15.20
N HIS A 293 15.62 -30.47 -15.39
CA HIS A 293 16.52 -31.54 -14.99
C HIS A 293 17.87 -31.44 -15.70
N GLU A 294 17.91 -31.22 -17.00
CA GLU A 294 19.16 -31.03 -17.75
C GLU A 294 19.99 -29.88 -17.21
N ASN A 295 19.37 -28.71 -16.94
CA ASN A 295 20.04 -27.55 -16.39
C ASN A 295 20.60 -27.80 -14.97
N LYS A 296 19.88 -28.55 -14.12
CA LYS A 296 20.32 -28.91 -12.78
C LYS A 296 21.54 -29.84 -12.83
N TYR A 297 21.55 -30.85 -13.74
CA TYR A 297 22.71 -31.73 -13.96
C TYR A 297 23.92 -30.98 -14.52
N ALA A 298 23.73 -30.06 -15.46
CA ALA A 298 24.79 -29.22 -16.01
C ALA A 298 25.45 -28.33 -14.95
N ARG A 299 24.68 -27.78 -14.01
CA ARG A 299 25.20 -26.97 -12.89
C ARG A 299 25.97 -27.81 -11.88
N SER A 300 25.50 -29.03 -11.52
CA SER A 300 26.18 -29.92 -10.59
C SER A 300 27.50 -30.44 -11.16
N SER A 301 27.54 -30.79 -12.45
CA SER A 301 28.75 -31.24 -13.14
C SER A 301 29.82 -30.15 -13.30
N SER A 302 29.41 -28.88 -13.44
CA SER A 302 30.35 -27.75 -13.50
C SER A 302 30.97 -27.44 -12.14
N LEU A 303 30.25 -27.62 -11.04
CA LEU A 303 30.76 -27.45 -9.68
C LEU A 303 31.72 -28.59 -9.26
N SER A 304 31.46 -29.83 -9.68
CA SER A 304 32.36 -30.96 -9.44
C SER A 304 33.69 -30.85 -10.18
N ASN A 305 33.71 -30.28 -11.39
CA ASN A 305 34.93 -30.01 -12.16
C ASN A 305 35.76 -28.85 -11.57
N PHE A 306 35.15 -27.89 -10.83
CA PHE A 306 35.90 -26.81 -10.17
C PHE A 306 36.58 -27.24 -8.89
N SER A 307 36.04 -28.24 -8.17
CA SER A 307 36.63 -28.77 -6.93
C SER A 307 37.80 -29.74 -7.15
N PHE A 308 37.91 -30.34 -8.35
CA PHE A 308 38.96 -31.30 -8.64
C PHE A 308 40.28 -30.67 -9.15
N GLN A 309 40.25 -29.44 -9.60
CA GLN A 309 41.41 -28.74 -10.17
C GLN A 309 42.20 -27.91 -9.15
N SER A 310 41.69 -27.69 -7.94
CA SER A 310 42.36 -26.90 -6.89
C SER A 310 43.07 -27.72 -5.79
N CYS A 311 43.04 -29.08 -5.85
CA CYS A 311 43.66 -29.94 -4.82
C CYS A 311 45.03 -30.50 -5.17
N VAL A 312 45.69 -30.07 -6.24
CA VAL A 312 47.06 -30.53 -6.56
C VAL A 312 48.02 -29.36 -6.66
N SER A 313 48.20 -28.66 -5.58
CA SER A 313 49.46 -27.95 -5.27
C SER A 313 49.40 -27.26 -3.91
N GLY A 314 50.21 -27.71 -2.96
CA GLY A 314 50.57 -26.89 -1.80
C GLY A 314 50.32 -27.50 -0.43
N VAL A 315 51.24 -28.35 0.00
CA VAL A 315 51.44 -28.74 1.41
C VAL A 315 51.76 -27.53 2.27
N GLY A 316 50.96 -27.32 3.30
CA GLY A 316 51.27 -26.33 4.35
C GLY A 316 50.22 -26.38 5.47
N ARG A 317 50.56 -27.05 6.58
CA ARG A 317 49.79 -26.98 7.83
C ARG A 317 49.80 -25.59 8.41
N PRO A 318 48.70 -25.10 8.96
CA PRO A 318 48.81 -24.50 10.27
C PRO A 318 47.72 -24.92 11.27
N SER A 319 48.09 -24.71 12.51
CA SER A 319 47.55 -25.03 13.79
C SER A 319 46.31 -24.22 14.21
N SER A 320 45.49 -24.89 15.02
CA SER A 320 44.54 -24.42 16.06
C SER A 320 43.20 -23.76 15.68
N PRO A 321 42.14 -24.09 16.41
CA PRO A 321 40.77 -23.69 16.11
C PRO A 321 40.39 -22.40 16.83
N THR A 322 39.79 -21.47 16.09
CA THR A 322 39.15 -20.29 16.66
C THR A 322 37.64 -20.39 16.49
N THR A 323 36.98 -20.21 17.58
CA THR A 323 35.54 -20.19 17.85
C THR A 323 34.75 -19.43 16.78
N VAL A 324 33.76 -20.10 16.18
CA VAL A 324 32.75 -19.46 15.31
C VAL A 324 31.61 -18.99 16.19
N GLY A 325 31.51 -17.68 16.37
CA GLY A 325 30.36 -17.04 16.98
C GLY A 325 29.20 -16.97 15.97
N CYS A 326 28.01 -17.42 16.39
CA CYS A 326 26.77 -17.20 15.68
C CYS A 326 26.50 -15.71 15.52
N MET A 327 26.41 -15.22 14.28
CA MET A 327 25.92 -13.89 13.97
C MET A 327 24.48 -14.01 13.46
N GLU A 328 23.54 -13.63 14.30
CA GLU A 328 22.22 -13.17 13.87
C GLU A 328 22.39 -11.81 13.16
N GLY A 329 22.38 -11.84 11.83
CA GLY A 329 22.39 -10.64 11.00
C GLY A 329 21.02 -10.37 10.41
N SER A 330 20.48 -9.18 10.65
CA SER A 330 19.26 -8.67 10.01
C SER A 330 19.28 -8.88 8.50
N VAL A 331 18.11 -9.20 7.92
CA VAL A 331 17.88 -9.38 6.47
C VAL A 331 18.44 -8.18 5.67
N THR A 332 18.38 -6.99 6.21
CA THR A 332 18.99 -5.76 5.65
C THR A 332 20.50 -5.91 5.39
N GLN A 333 21.24 -6.70 6.20
CA GLN A 333 22.65 -6.95 5.95
C GLN A 333 22.87 -7.98 4.82
N GLN A 334 22.01 -8.95 4.67
CA GLN A 334 22.08 -9.91 3.55
C GLN A 334 21.74 -9.23 2.22
N ILE A 335 20.75 -8.37 2.20
CA ILE A 335 20.39 -7.56 1.01
C ILE A 335 21.56 -6.62 0.63
N LYS A 336 22.22 -5.99 1.60
CA LYS A 336 23.42 -5.15 1.35
C LYS A 336 24.58 -5.95 0.73
N ARG A 337 24.78 -7.20 1.12
CA ARG A 337 25.81 -8.07 0.52
C ARG A 337 25.51 -8.43 -0.93
N ILE A 338 24.23 -8.66 -1.26
CA ILE A 338 23.80 -8.96 -2.64
C ILE A 338 23.98 -7.74 -3.56
N LEU A 339 23.68 -6.53 -3.06
CA LEU A 339 23.83 -5.29 -3.81
C LEU A 339 25.28 -4.81 -3.97
N SER A 340 26.19 -5.18 -3.06
CA SER A 340 27.61 -4.81 -3.10
C SER A 340 28.48 -5.75 -3.95
N SER A 341 28.00 -6.93 -4.33
CA SER A 341 28.73 -7.90 -5.16
C SER A 341 28.59 -7.68 -6.67
N SER A 342 27.75 -6.74 -7.12
CA SER A 342 27.70 -6.33 -8.53
C SER A 342 28.79 -5.32 -8.82
N SER A 343 29.90 -5.79 -9.43
CA SER A 343 31.03 -5.01 -9.87
C SER A 343 30.62 -3.87 -10.80
N LEU A 344 30.72 -2.63 -10.33
CA LEU A 344 30.62 -1.41 -11.14
C LEU A 344 31.83 -1.29 -12.05
N GLY A 345 31.65 -1.65 -13.33
CA GLY A 345 32.55 -1.21 -14.38
C GLY A 345 32.47 0.30 -14.54
N LYS A 346 33.64 0.97 -14.44
CA LYS A 346 33.79 2.40 -14.68
C LYS A 346 33.34 2.74 -16.09
N ILE A 347 32.26 3.50 -16.24
CA ILE A 347 31.90 4.15 -17.51
C ILE A 347 32.26 5.63 -17.37
N SER A 348 33.24 6.06 -18.19
CA SER A 348 33.70 7.43 -18.29
C SER A 348 32.60 8.29 -18.96
N SER A 349 32.39 9.46 -18.38
CA SER A 349 31.54 10.51 -18.89
C SER A 349 32.11 11.13 -20.17
N SER A 350 31.46 10.94 -21.32
CA SER A 350 31.40 11.96 -22.38
C SER A 350 30.40 11.52 -23.47
N ASN A 351 29.56 12.48 -23.91
CA ASN A 351 28.69 12.46 -25.09
C ASN A 351 27.37 11.66 -25.01
N ALA A 352 26.32 12.31 -24.49
CA ALA A 352 24.93 12.01 -24.86
C ALA A 352 24.02 13.22 -24.59
N LEU A 353 24.22 14.31 -25.30
CA LEU A 353 23.36 15.51 -25.22
C LEU A 353 22.98 16.08 -26.61
N SER A 354 23.16 15.34 -27.70
CA SER A 354 22.92 15.87 -29.05
C SER A 354 21.84 15.21 -29.93
N ASP A 355 21.18 14.12 -29.48
CA ASP A 355 20.21 13.43 -30.34
C ASP A 355 18.78 13.35 -29.76
N MET A 356 18.18 14.52 -29.46
CA MET A 356 16.74 14.64 -29.21
C MET A 356 16.16 15.89 -29.87
N ARG A 357 16.21 15.95 -31.19
CA ARG A 357 15.34 16.83 -32.01
C ARG A 357 14.88 16.04 -33.24
N GLY A 358 13.63 15.64 -33.24
CA GLY A 358 12.97 15.03 -34.40
C GLY A 358 11.57 14.55 -34.06
N ASP A 359 10.60 15.20 -34.70
CA ASP A 359 9.23 14.79 -34.97
C ASP A 359 8.16 14.99 -33.89
N TYR A 360 7.62 16.18 -33.89
CA TYR A 360 6.25 16.48 -33.47
C TYR A 360 5.46 17.02 -34.65
N ASP A 361 4.55 16.21 -35.17
CA ASP A 361 3.37 16.77 -35.83
C ASP A 361 2.13 15.87 -35.64
N ASN A 362 1.01 16.54 -35.32
CA ASN A 362 -0.39 16.13 -35.43
C ASN A 362 -0.96 14.96 -34.58
N THR A 363 -1.66 15.33 -33.52
CA THR A 363 -3.12 15.09 -33.46
C THR A 363 -3.77 16.01 -32.41
N LYS A 364 -4.43 17.05 -32.90
CA LYS A 364 -5.51 17.77 -32.19
C LYS A 364 -6.76 16.91 -32.33
N ASN A 365 -7.42 16.66 -31.21
CA ASN A 365 -8.84 16.47 -30.93
C ASN A 365 -9.07 15.27 -30.00
N ALA A 366 -9.26 15.57 -28.72
CA ALA A 366 -10.14 14.79 -27.87
C ALA A 366 -10.75 15.75 -26.85
N SER A 367 -12.00 16.00 -27.06
CA SER A 367 -12.92 16.82 -26.29
C SER A 367 -13.09 16.31 -24.86
N ASP A 368 -13.30 17.28 -23.96
CA ASP A 368 -13.81 17.12 -22.59
C ASP A 368 -14.90 16.05 -22.47
N SER A 369 -14.59 14.98 -21.75
CA SER A 369 -15.60 14.11 -21.19
C SER A 369 -15.39 14.01 -19.68
N VAL A 370 -16.20 14.77 -18.95
CA VAL A 370 -16.45 14.57 -17.53
C VAL A 370 -17.08 13.19 -17.37
N VAL A 371 -16.30 12.21 -16.93
CA VAL A 371 -16.81 10.88 -16.59
C VAL A 371 -17.47 10.97 -15.23
N ARG A 372 -18.78 11.20 -15.20
CA ARG A 372 -19.62 10.88 -14.04
C ARG A 372 -19.71 9.36 -13.97
N ALA A 373 -19.03 8.77 -13.00
CA ALA A 373 -19.19 7.36 -12.66
C ALA A 373 -20.57 7.17 -12.01
N THR A 374 -21.50 6.56 -12.74
CA THR A 374 -22.74 6.00 -12.15
C THR A 374 -22.40 4.60 -11.66
N SER A 375 -22.41 4.43 -10.34
CA SER A 375 -22.22 3.13 -9.69
C SER A 375 -23.45 2.25 -9.87
N PRO A 376 -23.30 0.92 -10.03
CA PRO A 376 -24.43 -0.01 -10.00
C PRO A 376 -24.98 -0.14 -8.57
N ILE A 377 -26.30 -0.11 -8.48
CA ILE A 377 -27.11 -0.22 -7.25
C ILE A 377 -26.88 -1.59 -6.61
N LEU A 378 -26.44 -1.59 -5.35
CA LEU A 378 -26.38 -2.78 -4.50
C LEU A 378 -27.76 -3.01 -3.84
N PRO A 379 -28.18 -4.27 -3.63
CA PRO A 379 -29.44 -4.58 -2.94
C PRO A 379 -29.37 -4.21 -1.44
N PRO A 380 -30.53 -3.94 -0.79
CA PRO A 380 -30.59 -3.47 0.59
C PRO A 380 -30.15 -4.54 1.59
N MET A 381 -29.38 -4.10 2.58
CA MET A 381 -28.93 -4.91 3.72
C MET A 381 -30.11 -5.23 4.67
N VAL A 382 -30.12 -6.45 5.15
CA VAL A 382 -31.00 -6.92 6.23
C VAL A 382 -30.41 -6.43 7.54
N GLU A 383 -31.20 -5.69 8.33
CA GLU A 383 -30.89 -5.30 9.70
C GLU A 383 -30.83 -6.55 10.59
N VAL A 384 -29.75 -6.69 11.35
CA VAL A 384 -29.63 -7.67 12.43
C VAL A 384 -29.67 -6.87 13.74
N ASP A 385 -30.66 -7.17 14.57
CA ASP A 385 -30.92 -6.53 15.85
C ASP A 385 -29.75 -6.70 16.85
N ASP A 386 -29.38 -5.60 17.51
CA ASP A 386 -28.41 -5.55 18.59
C ASP A 386 -28.92 -6.33 19.81
N VAL A 387 -28.14 -7.29 20.29
CA VAL A 387 -28.33 -7.96 21.56
C VAL A 387 -27.38 -7.34 22.57
N ASP A 388 -27.93 -6.69 23.57
CA ASP A 388 -27.22 -6.12 24.73
C ASP A 388 -26.57 -7.25 25.56
N GLU A 389 -25.26 -7.23 25.72
CA GLU A 389 -24.54 -8.00 26.75
C GLU A 389 -24.20 -7.10 27.93
N GLU A 390 -24.79 -7.40 29.07
CA GLU A 390 -24.48 -6.81 30.37
C GLU A 390 -23.11 -7.31 30.90
N ASP A 391 -22.31 -6.37 31.34
CA ASP A 391 -20.98 -6.54 31.95
C ASP A 391 -21.14 -6.85 33.45
N ASP A 392 -20.75 -8.04 33.92
CA ASP A 392 -20.55 -8.34 35.33
C ASP A 392 -19.06 -8.63 35.62
N GLY A 393 -18.42 -7.59 36.14
CA GLY A 393 -17.04 -7.65 36.58
C GLY A 393 -16.79 -8.54 37.80
N LYS A 394 -15.75 -9.36 37.72
CA LYS A 394 -14.98 -9.79 38.91
C LYS A 394 -13.57 -10.22 38.55
N ALA A 395 -12.60 -9.45 38.98
CA ALA A 395 -11.19 -9.81 38.98
C ALA A 395 -10.89 -10.84 40.10
N PRO A 396 -9.98 -11.79 39.88
CA PRO A 396 -9.27 -12.45 40.98
C PRO A 396 -7.81 -12.00 41.06
N SER A 397 -7.41 -11.88 42.29
CA SER A 397 -6.15 -11.50 42.87
C SER A 397 -4.95 -12.37 42.50
N ASP A 398 -3.86 -11.68 42.39
CA ASP A 398 -2.45 -12.06 42.40
C ASP A 398 -2.10 -13.10 43.48
N ASP A 399 -1.42 -14.20 43.10
CA ASP A 399 -0.56 -14.95 44.00
C ASP A 399 0.64 -15.50 43.22
N GLY A 400 1.81 -15.01 43.64
CA GLY A 400 3.08 -15.34 43.02
C GLY A 400 3.59 -16.72 43.43
N SER A 401 4.09 -17.44 42.44
CA SER A 401 5.19 -18.40 42.63
C SER A 401 5.79 -18.78 41.30
N GLU A 402 7.04 -18.38 41.07
CA GLU A 402 7.89 -18.90 40.02
C GLU A 402 8.19 -20.39 40.23
N PRO A 403 8.27 -21.18 39.19
CA PRO A 403 9.15 -22.35 39.20
C PRO A 403 10.25 -22.21 38.14
N SER A 404 11.48 -22.18 38.62
CA SER A 404 12.69 -22.47 37.86
C SER A 404 12.60 -23.84 37.22
N THR A 405 12.68 -23.91 35.89
CA THR A 405 12.87 -25.16 35.18
C THR A 405 14.13 -25.12 34.34
N ASN A 406 14.99 -26.09 34.65
CA ASN A 406 16.23 -26.49 33.99
C ASN A 406 16.06 -26.65 32.49
N ILE A 407 16.97 -26.00 31.73
CA ILE A 407 17.15 -26.23 30.30
C ILE A 407 17.93 -27.54 30.17
N ALA A 408 17.23 -28.62 29.79
CA ALA A 408 17.85 -29.81 29.29
C ALA A 408 18.28 -29.61 27.83
N SER A 409 19.55 -29.81 27.57
CA SER A 409 20.16 -29.85 26.23
C SER A 409 19.47 -30.92 25.37
N LEU A 410 18.85 -30.47 24.27
CA LEU A 410 18.39 -31.37 23.21
C LEU A 410 19.56 -31.65 22.26
N ASP A 411 19.98 -32.92 22.24
CA ASP A 411 20.92 -33.48 21.28
C ASP A 411 20.38 -33.34 19.86
N ILE A 412 21.14 -32.66 19.00
CA ILE A 412 20.89 -32.60 17.55
C ILE A 412 21.49 -33.90 16.95
N PRO A 413 20.72 -34.75 16.28
CA PRO A 413 21.31 -35.88 15.56
C PRO A 413 22.09 -35.40 14.34
N ASP A 414 23.35 -35.81 14.26
CA ASP A 414 24.23 -35.66 13.10
C ASP A 414 23.61 -36.37 11.88
N VAL A 415 23.08 -35.59 10.93
CA VAL A 415 22.62 -36.14 9.65
C VAL A 415 23.81 -36.12 8.68
N HIS A 416 24.57 -37.21 8.68
CA HIS A 416 25.43 -37.52 7.55
C HIS A 416 24.58 -37.75 6.30
N ALA A 417 24.62 -36.82 5.35
CA ALA A 417 24.06 -37.00 4.03
C ALA A 417 24.77 -38.14 3.33
N LYS A 418 24.08 -39.26 3.12
CA LYS A 418 24.53 -40.32 2.24
C LYS A 418 24.37 -39.86 0.79
N GLU A 419 25.48 -39.88 0.04
CA GLU A 419 25.47 -39.78 -1.41
C GLU A 419 24.59 -40.91 -1.98
N GLY A 420 23.63 -40.53 -2.85
CA GLY A 420 23.04 -41.42 -3.84
C GLY A 420 21.61 -41.90 -3.59
N ASP A 421 20.66 -41.04 -3.24
CA ASP A 421 19.26 -41.37 -3.45
C ASP A 421 18.81 -40.92 -4.85
N ILE A 422 18.81 -41.88 -5.78
CA ILE A 422 18.02 -41.82 -7.01
C ILE A 422 16.56 -41.76 -6.57
N PRO A 423 15.75 -40.75 -7.03
CA PRO A 423 14.35 -40.69 -6.62
C PRO A 423 13.66 -42.00 -6.99
N ASP A 424 12.95 -42.57 -6.01
CA ASP A 424 12.19 -43.78 -6.16
C ASP A 424 11.22 -43.62 -7.35
N ALA A 425 11.36 -44.49 -8.38
CA ALA A 425 10.56 -44.43 -9.62
C ALA A 425 9.05 -44.67 -9.39
N HIS A 426 8.62 -44.80 -8.13
CA HIS A 426 7.23 -44.96 -7.71
C HIS A 426 6.66 -43.78 -6.89
N ALA A 427 7.40 -42.67 -6.74
CA ALA A 427 6.84 -41.49 -6.09
C ALA A 427 5.65 -40.94 -6.94
N LYS A 428 4.50 -40.74 -6.29
CA LYS A 428 3.31 -40.16 -6.95
C LYS A 428 3.68 -38.78 -7.51
N LYS A 429 3.57 -38.61 -8.83
CA LYS A 429 3.72 -37.29 -9.47
C LYS A 429 2.55 -36.38 -9.02
N GLY A 430 2.83 -35.16 -8.59
CA GLY A 430 1.79 -34.19 -8.23
C GLY A 430 0.96 -33.77 -9.46
N ASP A 431 -0.35 -33.62 -9.25
CA ASP A 431 -1.27 -33.09 -10.27
C ASP A 431 -1.28 -31.55 -10.23
N VAL A 432 -0.46 -30.92 -11.07
CA VAL A 432 -0.29 -29.48 -11.14
C VAL A 432 -1.03 -28.88 -12.33
N THR A 433 -1.91 -27.92 -12.05
CA THR A 433 -2.64 -27.17 -13.08
C THR A 433 -2.20 -25.69 -13.05
N VAL A 434 -1.91 -25.12 -14.21
CA VAL A 434 -1.55 -23.69 -14.36
C VAL A 434 -2.66 -22.96 -15.13
N VAL A 435 -3.14 -21.86 -14.57
CA VAL A 435 -4.18 -21.03 -15.18
C VAL A 435 -3.70 -19.59 -15.31
N GLY A 436 -3.52 -19.10 -16.53
CA GLY A 436 -3.28 -17.70 -16.79
C GLY A 436 -4.58 -16.90 -16.68
N LEU A 437 -4.57 -15.89 -15.82
CA LEU A 437 -5.66 -14.93 -15.63
C LEU A 437 -5.29 -13.61 -16.30
N GLY A 438 -6.22 -13.01 -17.06
CA GLY A 438 -6.05 -11.69 -17.62
C GLY A 438 -6.14 -10.58 -16.55
N PHE A 439 -6.82 -9.50 -16.87
CA PHE A 439 -7.10 -8.45 -15.89
C PHE A 439 -8.19 -8.92 -14.92
N VAL A 440 -7.84 -9.00 -13.63
CA VAL A 440 -8.70 -9.54 -12.56
C VAL A 440 -9.42 -8.42 -11.84
N THR A 441 -10.76 -8.46 -11.81
CA THR A 441 -11.61 -7.54 -11.03
C THR A 441 -11.99 -8.10 -9.65
N LYS A 442 -12.06 -9.42 -9.50
CA LYS A 442 -12.39 -10.14 -8.26
C LYS A 442 -11.14 -10.56 -7.49
N MET A 443 -10.19 -9.62 -7.29
CA MET A 443 -8.90 -9.94 -6.65
C MET A 443 -9.06 -10.42 -5.21
N ALA A 444 -10.02 -9.87 -4.47
CA ALA A 444 -10.27 -10.27 -3.09
C ALA A 444 -10.70 -11.74 -3.00
N GLU A 445 -11.58 -12.17 -3.88
CA GLU A 445 -12.04 -13.57 -3.98
C GLU A 445 -10.89 -14.52 -4.39
N TYR A 446 -10.04 -14.12 -5.34
CA TYR A 446 -8.85 -14.92 -5.69
C TYR A 446 -7.87 -15.04 -4.54
N MET A 447 -7.68 -13.98 -3.74
CA MET A 447 -6.84 -14.05 -2.54
C MET A 447 -7.48 -14.87 -1.41
N VAL A 448 -8.81 -14.91 -1.30
CA VAL A 448 -9.52 -15.85 -0.41
C VAL A 448 -9.29 -17.28 -0.87
N ALA A 449 -9.41 -17.56 -2.16
CA ALA A 449 -9.25 -18.88 -2.74
C ALA A 449 -7.80 -19.43 -2.63
N ALA A 450 -6.79 -18.55 -2.54
CA ALA A 450 -5.38 -18.94 -2.51
C ALA A 450 -4.92 -19.39 -1.11
N ASP A 451 -3.94 -20.29 -1.06
CA ASP A 451 -3.22 -20.69 0.17
C ASP A 451 -1.94 -19.87 0.36
N VAL A 452 -1.33 -19.41 -0.73
CA VAL A 452 -0.12 -18.56 -0.75
C VAL A 452 -0.24 -17.52 -1.84
N LEU A 453 0.15 -16.27 -1.51
CA LEU A 453 0.37 -15.21 -2.49
C LEU A 453 1.86 -15.11 -2.82
N ILE A 454 2.21 -15.12 -4.10
CA ILE A 454 3.55 -14.78 -4.59
C ILE A 454 3.45 -13.43 -5.31
N SER A 455 4.19 -12.41 -4.82
CA SER A 455 4.09 -11.06 -5.36
C SER A 455 5.38 -10.25 -5.18
N LYS A 456 5.44 -9.07 -5.82
CA LYS A 456 6.40 -8.04 -5.43
C LYS A 456 5.98 -7.39 -4.10
N ALA A 457 6.91 -6.71 -3.43
CA ALA A 457 6.66 -6.08 -2.12
C ALA A 457 5.83 -4.78 -2.22
N GLY A 458 4.74 -4.78 -2.99
CA GLY A 458 3.84 -3.63 -3.08
C GLY A 458 3.01 -3.46 -1.81
N PRO A 459 2.91 -2.23 -1.24
CA PRO A 459 2.26 -2.01 0.05
C PRO A 459 0.79 -2.43 0.06
N GLY A 460 0.04 -2.12 -1.01
CA GLY A 460 -1.37 -2.48 -1.13
C GLY A 460 -1.60 -3.99 -1.14
N SER A 461 -0.83 -4.75 -1.96
CA SER A 461 -0.98 -6.20 -2.05
C SER A 461 -0.63 -6.91 -0.74
N ILE A 462 0.39 -6.41 -0.01
CA ILE A 462 0.75 -6.93 1.32
C ILE A 462 -0.36 -6.67 2.33
N ALA A 463 -0.89 -5.45 2.38
CA ALA A 463 -1.98 -5.11 3.30
C ALA A 463 -3.27 -5.88 3.01
N GLU A 464 -3.61 -6.07 1.72
CA GLU A 464 -4.75 -6.87 1.27
C GLU A 464 -4.58 -8.35 1.65
N ALA A 465 -3.40 -8.94 1.41
CA ALA A 465 -3.11 -10.32 1.80
C ALA A 465 -3.14 -10.50 3.32
N ALA A 466 -2.50 -9.62 4.08
CA ALA A 466 -2.51 -9.66 5.54
C ALA A 466 -3.93 -9.58 6.10
N SER A 467 -4.78 -8.72 5.53
CA SER A 467 -6.19 -8.58 5.92
C SER A 467 -7.03 -9.85 5.67
N LEU A 468 -6.62 -10.69 4.73
CA LEU A 468 -7.21 -12.00 4.46
C LEU A 468 -6.44 -13.16 5.12
N SER A 469 -5.53 -12.87 6.04
CA SER A 469 -4.70 -13.88 6.72
C SER A 469 -3.91 -14.78 5.76
N LEU A 470 -3.50 -14.25 4.60
CA LEU A 470 -2.85 -14.98 3.52
C LEU A 470 -1.33 -14.86 3.62
N PRO A 471 -0.56 -15.97 3.72
CA PRO A 471 0.89 -15.97 3.66
C PRO A 471 1.44 -15.41 2.35
N VAL A 472 2.57 -14.66 2.42
CA VAL A 472 3.11 -13.95 1.27
C VAL A 472 4.57 -14.33 0.99
N MET A 473 4.84 -14.82 -0.21
CA MET A 473 6.19 -14.96 -0.76
C MET A 473 6.51 -13.71 -1.59
N LEU A 474 7.47 -12.92 -1.15
CA LEU A 474 7.92 -11.74 -1.87
C LEU A 474 9.09 -12.12 -2.80
N THR A 475 9.04 -11.66 -4.05
CA THR A 475 10.05 -12.01 -5.06
C THR A 475 10.79 -10.83 -5.64
N ASN A 476 10.24 -9.62 -5.49
CA ASN A 476 10.84 -8.39 -6.00
C ASN A 476 10.36 -7.19 -5.18
N PHE A 477 11.07 -6.08 -5.26
CA PHE A 477 10.69 -4.79 -4.67
C PHE A 477 11.30 -3.63 -5.45
N LEU A 478 10.68 -2.46 -5.37
CA LEU A 478 11.25 -1.23 -5.87
C LEU A 478 12.25 -0.67 -4.85
N PRO A 479 13.56 -0.61 -5.18
CA PRO A 479 14.61 -0.26 -4.22
C PRO A 479 14.36 1.08 -3.54
N GLY A 480 14.52 1.10 -2.21
CA GLY A 480 14.28 2.27 -1.37
C GLY A 480 12.81 2.48 -1.01
N GLN A 481 11.89 2.45 -1.96
CA GLN A 481 10.47 2.70 -1.71
C GLN A 481 9.74 1.49 -1.12
N GLU A 482 10.04 0.28 -1.59
CA GLU A 482 9.37 -0.95 -1.16
C GLU A 482 10.27 -1.86 -0.30
N GLU A 483 11.51 -1.43 -0.02
CA GLU A 483 12.52 -2.23 0.70
C GLU A 483 12.04 -2.57 2.13
N GLY A 484 11.53 -1.60 2.90
CA GLY A 484 11.02 -1.84 4.24
C GLY A 484 9.72 -2.67 4.28
N ASN A 485 9.03 -2.81 3.16
CA ASN A 485 7.86 -3.70 3.09
C ASN A 485 8.27 -5.18 3.15
N VAL A 486 9.50 -5.50 2.73
CA VAL A 486 10.08 -6.84 2.90
C VAL A 486 10.30 -7.11 4.38
N ASP A 487 10.92 -6.17 5.10
CA ASP A 487 11.15 -6.28 6.55
C ASP A 487 9.81 -6.44 7.29
N PHE A 488 8.79 -5.65 6.94
CA PHE A 488 7.44 -5.76 7.51
C PHE A 488 6.83 -7.17 7.40
N VAL A 489 7.01 -7.84 6.26
CA VAL A 489 6.49 -9.20 6.04
C VAL A 489 7.30 -10.23 6.82
N VAL A 490 8.63 -10.12 6.80
CA VAL A 490 9.56 -11.08 7.41
C VAL A 490 9.52 -10.98 8.94
N GLU A 491 9.59 -9.76 9.49
CA GLU A 491 9.49 -9.50 10.93
C GLU A 491 8.09 -9.81 11.46
N GLY A 492 7.06 -9.54 10.65
CA GLY A 492 5.67 -9.94 10.90
C GLY A 492 5.44 -11.45 10.84
N LYS A 493 6.41 -12.26 10.40
CA LYS A 493 6.38 -13.73 10.36
C LYS A 493 5.24 -14.33 9.54
N PHE A 494 4.75 -13.59 8.54
CA PHE A 494 3.71 -14.10 7.65
C PHE A 494 4.16 -14.28 6.21
N GLY A 495 5.46 -14.25 5.98
CA GLY A 495 6.06 -14.47 4.69
C GLY A 495 7.59 -14.38 4.72
N THR A 496 8.19 -14.51 3.55
CA THR A 496 9.63 -14.33 3.33
C THR A 496 9.91 -13.67 2.00
N PHE A 497 11.19 -13.37 1.75
CA PHE A 497 11.68 -12.81 0.50
C PHE A 497 12.73 -13.73 -0.13
N ILE A 498 12.46 -14.18 -1.36
CA ILE A 498 13.43 -14.85 -2.22
C ILE A 498 13.38 -14.15 -3.57
N ALA A 499 14.52 -13.62 -4.03
CA ALA A 499 14.56 -12.82 -5.24
C ALA A 499 14.09 -13.61 -6.49
N ASP A 500 13.40 -12.97 -7.41
CA ASP A 500 12.86 -13.53 -8.67
C ASP A 500 13.93 -14.13 -9.61
N LYS A 501 15.20 -13.83 -9.36
CA LYS A 501 16.36 -14.44 -10.00
C LYS A 501 16.70 -15.85 -9.49
N ASP A 502 16.10 -16.27 -8.37
CA ASP A 502 16.18 -17.60 -7.79
C ASP A 502 14.80 -18.27 -7.77
N PRO A 503 14.23 -18.60 -8.94
CA PRO A 503 12.89 -19.18 -9.02
C PRO A 503 12.81 -20.57 -8.37
N ASP A 504 13.91 -21.33 -8.37
CA ASP A 504 13.98 -22.66 -7.73
C ASP A 504 13.86 -22.52 -6.21
N GLY A 505 14.54 -21.55 -5.60
CA GLY A 505 14.42 -21.26 -4.17
C GLY A 505 12.99 -20.79 -3.80
N VAL A 506 12.35 -19.99 -4.65
CA VAL A 506 10.93 -19.61 -4.47
C VAL A 506 10.03 -20.83 -4.45
N ALA A 507 10.20 -21.74 -5.42
CA ALA A 507 9.37 -22.94 -5.54
C ALA A 507 9.54 -23.90 -4.37
N GLN A 508 10.78 -24.15 -3.94
CA GLN A 508 11.09 -25.01 -2.80
C GLN A 508 10.50 -24.47 -1.49
N GLU A 509 10.66 -23.18 -1.24
CA GLU A 509 10.14 -22.57 -0.01
C GLU A 509 8.61 -22.58 0.02
N VAL A 510 7.95 -22.24 -1.10
CA VAL A 510 6.48 -22.33 -1.21
C VAL A 510 6.02 -23.78 -1.07
N GLY A 511 6.71 -24.76 -1.71
CA GLY A 511 6.41 -26.17 -1.55
C GLY A 511 6.46 -26.61 -0.09
N ARG A 512 7.47 -26.17 0.66
CA ARG A 512 7.59 -26.42 2.11
C ARG A 512 6.38 -25.89 2.88
N TRP A 513 5.90 -24.67 2.57
CA TRP A 513 4.72 -24.09 3.24
C TRP A 513 3.43 -24.86 2.96
N LEU A 514 3.30 -25.42 1.74
CA LEU A 514 2.11 -26.18 1.36
C LEU A 514 2.03 -27.56 2.03
N ILE A 515 3.20 -28.14 2.39
CA ILE A 515 3.30 -29.46 3.06
C ILE A 515 3.20 -29.30 4.58
N ASP A 516 3.82 -28.25 5.16
CA ASP A 516 3.85 -28.03 6.61
C ASP A 516 2.63 -27.21 7.05
N GLU A 517 1.55 -27.90 7.42
CA GLU A 517 0.30 -27.27 7.86
C GLU A 517 0.46 -26.41 9.12
N GLU A 518 1.36 -26.79 10.03
CA GLU A 518 1.61 -26.02 11.25
C GLU A 518 2.33 -24.71 10.94
N MET A 519 3.26 -24.72 10.01
CA MET A 519 3.91 -23.51 9.48
C MET A 519 2.88 -22.61 8.79
N ALA A 520 2.07 -23.15 7.89
CA ALA A 520 1.02 -22.40 7.20
C ALA A 520 0.06 -21.75 8.20
N ARG A 521 -0.35 -22.45 9.26
CA ARG A 521 -1.21 -21.94 10.34
C ARG A 521 -0.54 -20.79 11.10
N LYS A 522 0.73 -20.93 11.48
CA LYS A 522 1.49 -19.87 12.17
C LYS A 522 1.60 -18.62 11.32
N MET A 523 1.90 -18.79 10.03
CA MET A 523 2.00 -17.67 9.08
C MET A 523 0.64 -16.99 8.87
N SER A 524 -0.44 -17.74 8.71
CA SER A 524 -1.79 -17.19 8.58
C SER A 524 -2.21 -16.39 9.83
N THR A 525 -1.94 -16.95 11.02
CA THR A 525 -2.19 -16.25 12.30
C THR A 525 -1.36 -14.96 12.42
N ALA A 526 -0.11 -14.98 11.98
CA ALA A 526 0.76 -13.81 11.96
C ALA A 526 0.26 -12.76 10.97
N ALA A 527 -0.16 -13.17 9.76
CA ALA A 527 -0.78 -12.29 8.77
C ALA A 527 -2.00 -11.57 9.34
N LYS A 528 -2.90 -12.30 10.01
CA LYS A 528 -4.09 -11.74 10.66
C LYS A 528 -3.77 -10.62 11.65
N LYS A 529 -2.68 -10.76 12.42
CA LYS A 529 -2.24 -9.73 13.37
C LYS A 529 -1.70 -8.47 12.69
N CYS A 530 -1.11 -8.59 11.50
CA CYS A 530 -0.59 -7.49 10.72
C CYS A 530 -1.65 -6.85 9.81
N GLY A 531 -2.78 -7.53 9.58
CA GLY A 531 -3.88 -7.07 8.75
C GLY A 531 -4.74 -6.01 9.43
N ALA A 532 -5.26 -5.08 8.62
CA ALA A 532 -6.19 -4.05 9.06
C ALA A 532 -7.34 -3.91 8.04
N PRO A 533 -8.25 -4.89 7.95
CA PRO A 533 -9.27 -4.95 6.89
C PRO A 533 -10.19 -3.73 6.89
N HIS A 534 -10.45 -3.14 8.03
CA HIS A 534 -11.34 -1.98 8.19
C HIS A 534 -10.62 -0.63 8.22
N ALA A 535 -9.31 -0.56 7.89
CA ALA A 535 -8.53 0.67 7.97
C ALA A 535 -9.16 1.85 7.21
N ALA A 536 -9.64 1.63 5.99
CA ALA A 536 -10.30 2.68 5.20
C ALA A 536 -11.55 3.24 5.91
N ARG A 537 -12.40 2.36 6.48
CA ARG A 537 -13.59 2.74 7.25
C ARG A 537 -13.22 3.57 8.49
N ASP A 538 -12.25 3.11 9.27
CA ASP A 538 -11.90 3.74 10.54
C ASP A 538 -11.18 5.07 10.33
N ILE A 539 -10.36 5.19 9.27
CA ILE A 539 -9.77 6.46 8.83
C ILE A 539 -10.88 7.45 8.46
N VAL A 540 -11.82 7.04 7.60
CA VAL A 540 -12.92 7.90 7.15
C VAL A 540 -13.84 8.29 8.28
N LYS A 541 -14.16 7.38 9.21
CA LYS A 541 -14.94 7.68 10.42
C LYS A 541 -14.26 8.76 11.27
N SER A 542 -12.92 8.72 11.38
CA SER A 542 -12.14 9.73 12.09
C SER A 542 -12.13 11.08 11.37
N ILE A 543 -11.83 11.08 10.06
CA ILE A 543 -11.80 12.30 9.23
C ILE A 543 -13.19 12.95 9.19
N GLY A 544 -14.24 12.18 8.90
CA GLY A 544 -15.60 12.69 8.75
C GLY A 544 -16.15 13.34 10.01
N LYS A 545 -15.88 12.74 11.19
CA LYS A 545 -16.24 13.36 12.49
C LYS A 545 -15.58 14.73 12.69
N LEU A 546 -14.30 14.85 12.35
CA LEU A 546 -13.56 16.11 12.46
C LEU A 546 -14.01 17.12 11.42
N ALA A 547 -14.22 16.71 10.17
CA ALA A 547 -14.71 17.56 9.10
C ALA A 547 -16.10 18.13 9.41
N LEU A 548 -17.05 17.31 9.86
CA LEU A 548 -18.39 17.77 10.29
C LEU A 548 -18.31 18.74 11.46
N LYS A 549 -17.42 18.50 12.43
CA LYS A 549 -17.21 19.45 13.54
C LYS A 549 -16.77 20.82 12.99
N TRP A 550 -15.79 20.85 12.10
CA TRP A 550 -15.31 22.10 11.50
C TRP A 550 -16.36 22.76 10.61
N LYS A 551 -17.12 21.98 9.84
CA LYS A 551 -18.23 22.50 9.03
C LYS A 551 -19.23 23.25 9.89
N ARG A 552 -19.71 22.65 10.99
CA ARG A 552 -20.63 23.31 11.93
C ARG A 552 -20.04 24.60 12.53
N LEU A 553 -18.78 24.54 12.99
CA LEU A 553 -18.11 25.72 13.53
C LEU A 553 -17.95 26.85 12.52
N ASN A 554 -17.70 26.53 11.25
CA ASN A 554 -17.63 27.49 10.16
C ASN A 554 -19.01 28.10 9.88
N ASP A 555 -20.06 27.28 9.78
CA ASP A 555 -21.44 27.71 9.54
C ASP A 555 -21.97 28.63 10.68
N ASP A 556 -21.67 28.29 11.93
CA ASP A 556 -22.03 29.10 13.09
C ASP A 556 -21.30 30.46 13.08
N ARG A 557 -20.02 30.47 12.70
CA ARG A 557 -19.23 31.71 12.54
C ARG A 557 -19.79 32.58 11.43
N GLU A 558 -20.18 32.02 10.28
CA GLU A 558 -20.81 32.77 9.19
C GLU A 558 -22.14 33.39 9.61
N LYS A 559 -22.99 32.66 10.36
CA LYS A 559 -24.24 33.17 10.92
C LYS A 559 -23.99 34.34 11.87
N LEU A 560 -23.00 34.22 12.77
CA LEU A 560 -22.63 35.29 13.70
C LEU A 560 -22.10 36.52 12.97
N ASN A 561 -21.25 36.36 11.96
CA ASN A 561 -20.74 37.47 11.16
C ASN A 561 -21.85 38.19 10.38
N ALA A 562 -22.79 37.43 9.79
CA ALA A 562 -23.95 37.99 9.11
C ALA A 562 -24.87 38.78 10.08
N ALA A 563 -25.13 38.25 11.29
CA ALA A 563 -25.89 38.94 12.31
C ALA A 563 -25.20 40.23 12.79
N ALA A 564 -23.87 40.19 12.98
CA ALA A 564 -23.10 41.39 13.34
C ALA A 564 -23.07 42.45 12.26
N ALA A 565 -23.01 42.05 10.98
CA ALA A 565 -23.09 42.96 9.84
C ALA A 565 -24.47 43.67 9.76
N ASN A 566 -25.55 42.88 9.96
CA ASN A 566 -26.91 43.45 9.98
C ASN A 566 -27.14 44.42 11.15
N LEU A 567 -26.58 44.14 12.34
CA LEU A 567 -26.62 45.06 13.48
C LEU A 567 -25.89 46.37 13.16
N LYS A 568 -24.70 46.32 12.54
CA LYS A 568 -23.96 47.52 12.14
C LYS A 568 -24.73 48.37 11.11
N LEU A 569 -25.37 47.73 10.13
CA LEU A 569 -26.23 48.43 9.16
C LEU A 569 -27.45 49.07 9.84
N GLY A 570 -28.04 48.38 10.84
CA GLY A 570 -29.16 48.94 11.63
C GLY A 570 -28.74 50.16 12.49
N ILE A 571 -27.55 50.13 13.08
CA ILE A 571 -27.00 51.27 13.85
C ILE A 571 -26.70 52.44 12.92
N CYS A 572 -26.12 52.23 11.73
CA CYS A 572 -25.88 53.31 10.76
C CYS A 572 -27.17 53.93 10.23
N SER A 573 -28.26 53.17 10.09
CA SER A 573 -29.56 53.70 9.67
C SER A 573 -30.27 54.50 10.76
N PHE A 574 -30.08 54.19 12.05
CA PHE A 574 -30.61 54.97 13.17
C PHE A 574 -29.87 56.28 13.36
N ASP A 575 -28.57 56.34 13.20
CA ASP A 575 -27.78 57.57 13.33
C ASP A 575 -28.03 58.58 12.18
N GLU A 576 -28.36 58.13 10.96
CA GLU A 576 -28.70 59.04 9.84
C GLU A 576 -30.13 59.63 9.92
N ASP A 577 -31.06 58.92 10.54
CA ASP A 577 -32.44 59.40 10.70
C ASP A 577 -32.56 60.40 11.88
N GLU A 578 -31.83 60.23 12.99
CA GLU A 578 -31.78 61.20 14.09
C GLU A 578 -31.08 62.52 13.68
N ALA A 579 -30.04 62.45 12.84
CA ALA A 579 -29.33 63.63 12.37
C ALA A 579 -30.15 64.50 11.38
N LYS A 580 -31.22 63.97 10.77
CA LYS A 580 -32.09 64.70 9.86
C LYS A 580 -33.23 65.48 10.56
N ASP A 581 -33.60 65.07 11.79
CA ASP A 581 -34.71 65.71 12.49
C ASP A 581 -34.27 66.95 13.31
N GLU A 582 -32.99 67.11 13.67
CA GLU A 582 -32.47 68.29 14.37
C GLU A 582 -32.21 69.54 13.46
N SER A 583 -32.26 69.39 12.15
CA SER A 583 -31.99 70.49 11.23
C SER A 583 -33.22 71.43 10.88
N ASN A 584 -34.39 71.17 11.45
CA ASN A 584 -35.64 71.84 11.16
C ASN A 584 -36.21 72.75 12.30
N VAL A 585 -35.39 73.09 13.30
CA VAL A 585 -35.83 74.08 14.30
C VAL A 585 -35.43 75.53 13.85
N VAL A 586 -36.36 76.23 13.23
CA VAL A 586 -36.26 77.67 12.90
C VAL A 586 -36.41 78.49 14.17
N PRO A 587 -35.52 79.44 14.51
CA PRO A 587 -35.73 80.33 15.65
C PRO A 587 -36.76 81.41 15.32
N SER A 588 -37.87 81.40 16.04
CA SER A 588 -38.84 82.48 16.03
C SER A 588 -38.23 83.74 16.61
N GLN A 589 -38.21 84.78 15.81
CA GLN A 589 -37.89 86.17 16.23
C GLN A 589 -38.89 86.67 17.27
N VAL A 590 -38.37 87.18 18.36
CA VAL A 590 -39.12 88.06 19.28
C VAL A 590 -38.61 89.47 19.09
N SER A 591 -39.47 90.27 18.53
CA SER A 591 -39.37 91.77 18.46
C SER A 591 -39.95 92.38 19.76
N SER A 592 -39.20 93.15 20.42
CA SER A 592 -39.43 94.48 21.05
C SER A 592 -38.47 94.75 22.18
#